data_eab5d146787b7c8d18232615c9a44fc8
#
_entry.id   eab5d146787b7c8d18232615c9a44fc8
#
_cell.length_a   1.000
_cell.length_b   1.000
_cell.length_c   1.000
_cell.angle_alpha   90.00
_cell.angle_beta   90.00
_cell.angle_gamma   90.00
#
_symmetry.space_group_name_H-M   'P 1'
#
loop_
_entity.id
_entity.type
_entity.pdbx_description
1 polymer ?
#
loop_
_entity_poly.entity_id
_entity_poly.type
_entity_poly.pdbx_seq_one_letter_code
_entity_poly.pdbx_strand_id
1 'polypeptide(L)' 'SKMKPKEAAAIFDTMTDDLQLVAKILENMSSQARADILGNMDEASAAKVTEIMSPLNNKKAK' A
#
# COMPACT_ATOMS: atom_id res chain seq x y z
N SER A 1 -14.79 3.81 8.59
CA SER A 1 -14.48 2.48 8.91
C SER A 1 -15.20 1.48 8.05
N LYS A 2 -16.20 1.92 7.32
CA LYS A 2 -16.85 1.03 6.38
C LYS A 2 -16.41 1.33 4.97
N MET A 3 -15.25 1.92 4.85
CA MET A 3 -14.74 2.24 3.54
C MET A 3 -14.37 1.00 2.78
N LYS A 4 -14.73 0.97 1.52
CA LYS A 4 -14.42 -0.18 0.69
C LYS A 4 -12.99 -0.10 0.22
N PRO A 5 -12.34 -1.24 -0.03
CA PRO A 5 -10.96 -1.23 -0.48
C PRO A 5 -10.75 -0.39 -1.74
N LYS A 6 -11.73 -0.41 -2.63
CA LYS A 6 -11.62 0.35 -3.85
C LYS A 6 -11.59 1.85 -3.56
N GLU A 7 -12.36 2.29 -2.58
CA GLU A 7 -12.39 3.69 -2.21
C GLU A 7 -11.10 4.10 -1.55
N ALA A 8 -10.59 3.24 -0.67
CA ALA A 8 -9.33 3.54 0.00
C ALA A 8 -8.19 3.60 -1.01
N ALA A 9 -8.20 2.68 -1.97
CA ALA A 9 -7.18 2.65 -3.00
C ALA A 9 -7.21 3.95 -3.82
N ALA A 10 -8.40 4.44 -4.11
CA ALA A 10 -8.53 5.68 -4.88
C ALA A 10 -7.92 6.86 -4.11
N ILE A 11 -8.13 6.88 -2.80
CA ILE A 11 -7.57 7.94 -1.99
C ILE A 11 -6.06 7.83 -1.98
N PHE A 12 -5.54 6.63 -1.78
CA PHE A 12 -4.09 6.43 -1.72
C PHE A 12 -3.43 6.77 -3.06
N ASP A 13 -4.14 6.55 -4.16
CA ASP A 13 -3.60 6.88 -5.48
C ASP A 13 -3.38 8.36 -5.65
N THR A 14 -4.02 9.19 -4.82
CA THR A 14 -3.79 10.63 -4.89
C THR A 14 -2.67 11.06 -3.98
N MET A 15 -2.10 10.13 -3.20
CA MET A 15 -1.07 10.46 -2.22
C MET A 15 0.30 10.02 -2.70
N THR A 16 0.59 10.23 -3.96
CA THR A 16 1.83 9.72 -4.55
C THR A 16 3.07 10.37 -3.96
N ASP A 17 2.92 11.55 -3.37
CA ASP A 17 4.05 12.23 -2.78
C ASP A 17 4.29 11.78 -1.34
N ASP A 18 3.43 10.95 -0.81
CA ASP A 18 3.51 10.57 0.60
C ASP A 18 3.26 9.09 0.76
N LEU A 19 3.95 8.30 -0.05
CA LEU A 19 3.75 6.87 -0.04
C LEU A 19 4.20 6.21 1.25
N GLN A 20 5.11 6.86 1.97
CA GLN A 20 5.52 6.31 3.26
C GLN A 20 4.37 6.34 4.25
N LEU A 21 3.55 7.39 4.20
CA LEU A 21 2.39 7.46 5.06
C LEU A 21 1.38 6.39 4.65
N VAL A 22 1.20 6.20 3.34
CA VAL A 22 0.30 5.16 2.86
C VAL A 22 0.76 3.80 3.36
N ALA A 23 2.06 3.53 3.27
CA ALA A 23 2.60 2.25 3.74
C ALA A 23 2.34 2.08 5.23
N LYS A 24 2.53 3.13 5.99
CA LYS A 24 2.32 3.06 7.42
C LYS A 24 0.87 2.76 7.76
N ILE A 25 -0.05 3.38 7.05
CA ILE A 25 -1.47 3.13 7.27
C ILE A 25 -1.79 1.68 6.95
N LEU A 26 -1.27 1.19 5.82
CA LEU A 26 -1.55 -0.17 5.41
C LEU A 26 -0.94 -1.19 6.38
N GLU A 27 0.20 -0.88 6.95
CA GLU A 27 0.82 -1.79 7.91
C GLU A 27 -0.02 -1.99 9.15
N ASN A 28 -0.89 -1.04 9.46
CA ASN A 28 -1.75 -1.16 10.61
C ASN A 28 -3.05 -1.87 10.32
N MET A 29 -3.24 -2.32 9.09
CA MET A 29 -4.44 -3.03 8.70
C MET A 29 -4.20 -4.52 8.68
N SER A 30 -5.28 -5.29 8.66
CA SER A 30 -5.14 -6.73 8.55
C SER A 30 -4.55 -7.07 7.18
N SER A 31 -3.97 -8.25 7.08
CA SER A 31 -3.36 -8.69 5.83
C SER A 31 -4.35 -8.69 4.69
N GLN A 32 -5.57 -9.10 4.96
CA GLN A 32 -6.56 -9.17 3.92
C GLN A 32 -6.99 -7.80 3.44
N ALA A 33 -7.21 -6.87 4.36
CA ALA A 33 -7.60 -5.52 3.98
C ALA A 33 -6.50 -4.87 3.15
N ARG A 34 -5.25 -5.07 3.58
CA ARG A 34 -4.10 -4.51 2.90
C ARG A 34 -3.99 -5.06 1.48
N ALA A 35 -4.15 -6.37 1.33
CA ALA A 35 -4.07 -6.99 0.02
C ALA A 35 -5.17 -6.49 -0.90
N ASP A 36 -6.37 -6.33 -0.36
CA ASP A 36 -7.50 -5.85 -1.15
C ASP A 36 -7.27 -4.44 -1.65
N ILE A 37 -6.74 -3.60 -0.78
CA ILE A 37 -6.48 -2.22 -1.16
C ILE A 37 -5.36 -2.16 -2.20
N LEU A 38 -4.29 -2.89 -1.97
CA LEU A 38 -3.18 -2.89 -2.92
C LEU A 38 -3.63 -3.42 -4.28
N GLY A 39 -4.53 -4.39 -4.28
CA GLY A 39 -5.04 -4.95 -5.51
C GLY A 39 -5.88 -3.96 -6.31
N ASN A 40 -6.40 -2.94 -5.65
CA ASN A 40 -7.20 -1.91 -6.31
C ASN A 40 -6.42 -0.64 -6.61
N MET A 41 -5.19 -0.53 -6.12
CA MET A 41 -4.39 0.65 -6.35
C MET A 41 -3.71 0.60 -7.71
N ASP A 42 -3.29 1.77 -8.17
CA ASP A 42 -2.50 1.85 -9.38
C ASP A 42 -1.27 0.95 -9.21
N GLU A 43 -0.91 0.21 -10.24
CA GLU A 43 0.18 -0.75 -10.14
C GLU A 43 1.50 -0.13 -9.70
N ALA A 44 1.83 1.01 -10.25
CA ALA A 44 3.10 1.65 -9.92
C ALA A 44 3.12 2.06 -8.45
N SER A 45 2.00 2.63 -7.97
CA SER A 45 1.92 3.05 -6.59
C SER A 45 1.94 1.85 -5.65
N ALA A 46 1.22 0.81 -6.01
CA ALA A 46 1.19 -0.39 -5.18
C ALA A 46 2.57 -1.01 -5.08
N ALA A 47 3.32 -1.04 -6.17
CA ALA A 47 4.66 -1.59 -6.16
C ALA A 47 5.58 -0.78 -5.25
N LYS A 48 5.49 0.54 -5.32
CA LYS A 48 6.31 1.38 -4.48
C LYS A 48 5.98 1.22 -3.02
N VAL A 49 4.70 1.15 -2.70
CA VAL A 49 4.28 0.97 -1.32
C VAL A 49 4.76 -0.37 -0.80
N THR A 50 4.66 -1.39 -1.63
CA THR A 50 5.11 -2.72 -1.23
C THR A 50 6.61 -2.72 -0.95
N GLU A 51 7.37 -2.01 -1.75
CA GLU A 51 8.80 -1.90 -1.53
C GLU A 51 9.09 -1.23 -0.20
N ILE A 52 8.33 -0.20 0.11
CA ILE A 52 8.53 0.51 1.37
C ILE A 52 8.22 -0.38 2.55
N MET A 53 7.18 -1.20 2.43
CA MET A 53 6.78 -2.07 3.52
C MET A 53 7.67 -3.28 3.70
N SER A 54 8.46 -3.62 2.69
CA SER A 54 9.31 -4.81 2.76
C SER A 54 10.74 -4.51 2.40
N PRO A 55 11.38 -3.60 3.08
CA PRO A 55 12.75 -3.23 2.73
C PRO A 55 13.74 -4.35 2.89
N LEU A 56 13.48 -5.25 3.81
CA LEU A 56 14.40 -6.34 4.00
C LEU A 56 14.42 -7.28 2.83
N ASN A 57 13.29 -7.49 2.23
CA ASN A 57 13.22 -8.35 1.09
C ASN A 57 14.00 -7.77 -0.06
N ASN A 58 13.95 -6.47 -0.19
CA ASN A 58 14.67 -5.84 -1.22
C ASN A 58 16.13 -6.02 -1.05
N LYS A 59 16.57 -5.98 0.16
CA LYS A 59 17.91 -6.13 0.40
C LYS A 59 18.35 -7.43 0.15
N LYS A 60 17.63 -8.33 0.49
CA LYS A 60 18.02 -9.59 0.41
C LYS A 60 18.25 -9.99 -0.83
N ALA A 61 17.56 -9.42 -1.48
CA ALA A 61 17.84 -9.86 -2.73
C ALA A 61 19.28 -9.90 -2.91
N LYS A 62 19.67 -10.02 -2.29
CA LYS A 62 20.87 -10.26 -2.47
C LYS A 62 21.34 -10.93 -2.25
#